data_66fbc44ff5f26d91341d8ba5c1507982
#
_entry.id   66fbc44ff5f26d91341d8ba5c1507982
#
_cell.length_a   1.000
_cell.length_b   1.000
_cell.length_c   1.000
_cell.angle_alpha   90.00
_cell.angle_beta   90.00
_cell.angle_gamma   90.00
#
_symmetry.space_group_name_H-M   'P 1'
#
loop_
_entity.id
_entity.type
_entity.pdbx_description
1 polymer ?
#
loop_
_entity_poly.entity_id
_entity_poly.type
_entity_poly.pdbx_seq_one_letter_code
_entity_poly.pdbx_strand_id
1 'polypeptide(L)'
;MIQLKYPLFWLLSGWSFVIAVIFVSVSPIVEFAVFNVNWEDKILHVVTYFLLMIWFSGLYKRRHQVGVAVFVMALGFFLEMIQLRLPYRYFEPADLVANGIGVLAGLGLSLWLLAGWCQRIEGRLRYHA
;
A
#
# COMPACT_ATOMS: atom_id res chain seq x y z
N MET A 1 -2.73 -6.13 -16.13
CA MET A 1 -3.43 -4.87 -15.87
C MET A 1 -4.78 -4.91 -16.57
N ILE A 2 -5.80 -4.23 -16.03
CA ILE A 2 -7.10 -4.04 -16.71
C ILE A 2 -6.97 -2.97 -17.80
N GLN A 3 -7.95 -2.93 -18.73
CA GLN A 3 -7.99 -1.85 -19.73
C GLN A 3 -8.52 -0.57 -19.08
N LEU A 4 -7.70 0.45 -19.01
CA LEU A 4 -7.99 1.78 -18.47
C LEU A 4 -7.87 2.83 -19.58
N LYS A 5 -8.67 3.89 -19.50
CA LYS A 5 -8.58 5.04 -20.40
C LYS A 5 -7.33 5.89 -20.11
N TYR A 6 -7.01 6.03 -18.82
CA TYR A 6 -5.87 6.82 -18.33
C TYR A 6 -4.90 5.97 -17.51
N PRO A 7 -4.26 4.93 -18.13
CA PRO A 7 -3.44 3.97 -17.38
C PRO A 7 -2.23 4.63 -16.72
N LEU A 8 -1.63 5.62 -17.37
CA LEU A 8 -0.49 6.36 -16.83
C LEU A 8 -0.86 7.16 -15.57
N PHE A 9 -2.02 7.81 -15.57
CA PHE A 9 -2.50 8.54 -14.40
C PHE A 9 -2.60 7.63 -13.16
N TRP A 10 -3.24 6.48 -13.31
CA TRP A 10 -3.42 5.52 -12.22
C TRP A 10 -2.11 4.89 -11.76
N LEU A 11 -1.23 4.56 -12.71
CA LEU A 11 0.10 4.02 -12.39
C LEU A 11 0.96 5.06 -11.67
N LEU A 12 1.06 6.26 -12.19
CA LEU A 12 1.86 7.33 -11.59
C LEU A 12 1.36 7.68 -10.19
N SER A 13 0.04 7.76 -9.99
CA SER A 13 -0.54 7.98 -8.66
C SER A 13 -0.19 6.85 -7.69
N GLY A 14 -0.25 5.59 -8.12
CA GLY A 14 0.14 4.44 -7.30
C GLY A 14 1.63 4.47 -6.92
N TRP A 15 2.49 4.77 -7.89
CA TRP A 15 3.93 4.88 -7.63
C TRP A 15 4.28 6.11 -6.79
N SER A 16 3.57 7.23 -6.94
CA SER A 16 3.72 8.39 -6.04
C SER A 16 3.38 8.01 -4.60
N PHE A 17 2.35 7.18 -4.40
CA PHE A 17 2.01 6.65 -3.08
C PHE A 17 3.14 5.77 -2.53
N VAL A 18 3.71 4.87 -3.33
CA VAL A 18 4.87 4.04 -2.93
C VAL A 18 6.05 4.91 -2.54
N ILE A 19 6.38 5.93 -3.34
CA ILE A 19 7.47 6.86 -3.06
C ILE A 19 7.23 7.62 -1.74
N ALA A 20 6.00 8.07 -1.48
CA ALA A 20 5.64 8.71 -0.22
C ALA A 20 5.81 7.76 0.97
N VAL A 21 5.40 6.50 0.85
CA VAL A 21 5.60 5.47 1.88
C VAL A 21 7.09 5.23 2.13
N ILE A 22 7.90 5.11 1.08
CA ILE A 22 9.36 4.96 1.22
C ILE A 22 9.94 6.16 1.95
N PHE A 23 9.59 7.37 1.52
CA PHE A 23 10.09 8.62 2.15
C PHE A 23 9.75 8.67 3.64
N VAL A 24 8.49 8.42 4.00
CA VAL A 24 8.04 8.39 5.40
C VAL A 24 8.78 7.31 6.19
N SER A 25 8.96 6.12 5.61
CA SER A 25 9.61 4.98 6.27
C SER A 25 11.08 5.21 6.60
N VAL A 26 11.80 6.01 5.79
CA VAL A 26 13.24 6.26 5.98
C VAL A 26 13.55 7.64 6.56
N SER A 27 12.56 8.52 6.71
CA SER A 27 12.77 9.90 7.16
C SER A 27 12.94 9.98 8.68
N PRO A 28 14.05 10.55 9.18
CA PRO A 28 14.22 10.79 10.60
C PRO A 28 13.26 11.84 11.16
N ILE A 29 12.81 12.79 10.34
CA ILE A 29 11.90 13.88 10.75
C ILE A 29 10.54 13.30 11.14
N VAL A 30 10.05 12.35 10.36
CA VAL A 30 8.76 11.70 10.62
C VAL A 30 8.83 10.83 11.87
N GLU A 31 9.94 10.13 12.10
CA GLU A 31 10.18 9.35 13.31
C GLU A 31 10.03 10.20 14.57
N PHE A 32 10.70 11.35 14.61
CA PHE A 32 10.66 12.23 15.78
C PHE A 32 9.34 12.99 15.94
N ALA A 33 8.60 13.22 14.85
CA ALA A 33 7.38 14.02 14.88
C ALA A 33 6.11 13.21 15.17
N VAL A 34 6.06 11.95 14.73
CA VAL A 34 4.81 11.16 14.68
C VAL A 34 4.84 9.97 15.64
N PHE A 35 6.00 9.36 15.91
CA PHE A 35 6.07 8.05 16.56
C PHE A 35 6.49 8.10 18.03
N ASN A 36 5.77 8.86 18.84
CA ASN A 36 5.98 8.87 20.28
C ASN A 36 5.25 7.75 21.05
N VAL A 37 4.45 6.93 20.39
CA VAL A 37 3.66 5.88 21.05
C VAL A 37 3.62 4.59 20.21
N ASN A 38 3.97 3.46 20.83
CA ASN A 38 4.12 2.14 20.18
C ASN A 38 2.91 1.61 19.40
N TRP A 39 1.68 1.99 19.74
CA TRP A 39 0.47 1.52 19.08
C TRP A 39 0.11 2.33 17.83
N GLU A 40 0.41 3.62 17.80
CA GLU A 40 0.13 4.50 16.65
C GLU A 40 0.94 4.06 15.44
N ASP A 41 2.20 3.66 15.65
CA ASP A 41 3.07 3.12 14.63
C ASP A 41 2.47 1.86 13.98
N LYS A 42 2.01 0.89 14.78
CA LYS A 42 1.39 -0.34 14.28
C LYS A 42 0.12 -0.08 13.47
N ILE A 43 -0.72 0.86 13.92
CA ILE A 43 -1.92 1.26 13.19
C ILE A 43 -1.54 1.90 11.85
N LEU A 44 -0.52 2.73 11.81
CA LEU A 44 -0.03 3.33 10.57
C LEU A 44 0.47 2.27 9.58
N HIS A 45 1.20 1.25 10.04
CA HIS A 45 1.61 0.12 9.20
C HIS A 45 0.40 -0.60 8.63
N VAL A 46 -0.57 -0.98 9.45
CA VAL A 46 -1.81 -1.65 8.98
C VAL A 46 -2.52 -0.80 7.93
N VAL A 47 -2.77 0.48 8.22
CA VAL A 47 -3.51 1.38 7.33
C VAL A 47 -2.76 1.61 6.03
N THR A 48 -1.45 1.86 6.09
CA THR A 48 -0.62 2.13 4.91
C THR A 48 -0.63 0.94 3.95
N TYR A 49 -0.39 -0.27 4.45
CA TYR A 49 -0.34 -1.47 3.62
C TYR A 49 -1.72 -1.92 3.15
N PHE A 50 -2.76 -1.68 3.94
CA PHE A 50 -4.14 -1.82 3.49
C PHE A 50 -4.45 -0.89 2.30
N LEU A 51 -4.12 0.40 2.40
CA LEU A 51 -4.36 1.37 1.33
C LEU A 51 -3.54 1.08 0.07
N LEU A 52 -2.27 0.67 0.22
CA LEU A 52 -1.44 0.22 -0.91
C LEU A 52 -2.10 -0.98 -1.62
N MET A 53 -2.55 -1.97 -0.85
CA MET A 53 -3.23 -3.14 -1.42
C MET A 53 -4.50 -2.74 -2.17
N ILE A 54 -5.34 -1.87 -1.59
CA ILE A 54 -6.57 -1.37 -2.22
C ILE A 54 -6.25 -0.59 -3.50
N TRP A 55 -5.24 0.28 -3.47
CA TRP A 55 -4.86 1.07 -4.65
C TRP A 55 -4.47 0.17 -5.81
N PHE A 56 -3.49 -0.69 -5.61
CA PHE A 56 -3.00 -1.56 -6.67
C PHE A 56 -4.03 -2.61 -7.11
N SER A 57 -4.94 -3.02 -6.21
CA SER A 57 -6.05 -3.90 -6.58
C SER A 57 -6.96 -3.30 -7.66
N GLY A 58 -7.06 -1.98 -7.70
CA GLY A 58 -7.83 -1.26 -8.71
C GLY A 58 -7.29 -1.42 -10.13
N LEU A 59 -5.99 -1.68 -10.27
CA LEU A 59 -5.29 -1.78 -11.56
C LEU A 59 -5.30 -3.18 -12.16
N TYR A 60 -5.66 -4.19 -11.38
CA TYR A 60 -5.51 -5.58 -11.78
C TYR A 60 -6.81 -6.37 -11.66
N LYS A 61 -6.98 -7.37 -12.53
CA LYS A 61 -8.11 -8.31 -12.48
C LYS A 61 -8.05 -9.16 -11.21
N ARG A 62 -9.21 -9.68 -10.79
CA ARG A 62 -9.34 -10.52 -9.58
C ARG A 62 -8.31 -11.66 -9.51
N ARG A 63 -8.01 -12.32 -10.63
CA ARG A 63 -7.03 -13.41 -10.70
C ARG A 63 -5.59 -13.03 -10.35
N HIS A 64 -5.26 -11.73 -10.37
CA HIS A 64 -3.91 -11.22 -10.09
C HIS A 64 -3.77 -10.62 -8.68
N GLN A 65 -4.84 -10.61 -7.88
CA GLN A 65 -4.84 -9.96 -6.57
C GLN A 65 -3.84 -10.57 -5.59
N VAL A 66 -3.63 -11.88 -5.63
CA VAL A 66 -2.60 -12.54 -4.83
C VAL A 66 -1.20 -12.04 -5.22
N GLY A 67 -0.92 -11.86 -6.51
CA GLY A 67 0.34 -11.29 -6.98
C GLY A 67 0.56 -9.85 -6.50
N VAL A 68 -0.52 -9.04 -6.46
CA VAL A 68 -0.48 -7.69 -5.88
C VAL A 68 -0.17 -7.76 -4.38
N ALA A 69 -0.81 -8.67 -3.64
CA ALA A 69 -0.54 -8.86 -2.22
C ALA A 69 0.92 -9.26 -1.95
N VAL A 70 1.46 -10.18 -2.73
CA VAL A 70 2.88 -10.59 -2.65
C VAL A 70 3.80 -9.40 -2.92
N PHE A 71 3.51 -8.58 -3.93
CA PHE A 71 4.29 -7.38 -4.24
C PHE A 71 4.27 -6.38 -3.08
N VAL A 72 3.10 -6.09 -2.50
CA VAL A 72 2.96 -5.14 -1.39
C VAL A 72 3.65 -5.66 -0.12
N MET A 73 3.55 -6.97 0.15
CA MET A 73 4.30 -7.61 1.27
C MET A 73 5.81 -7.56 1.06
N ALA A 74 6.28 -7.83 -0.16
CA ALA A 74 7.71 -7.76 -0.48
C ALA A 74 8.25 -6.34 -0.31
N LEU A 75 7.48 -5.31 -0.69
CA LEU A 75 7.81 -3.91 -0.43
C LEU A 75 7.96 -3.64 1.06
N GLY A 76 7.01 -4.10 1.87
CA GLY A 76 7.05 -3.95 3.34
C GLY A 76 8.27 -4.63 3.94
N PHE A 77 8.54 -5.87 3.58
CA PHE A 77 9.72 -6.59 4.04
C PHE A 77 11.01 -5.86 3.65
N PHE A 78 11.11 -5.38 2.42
CA PHE A 78 12.28 -4.66 1.93
C PHE A 78 12.52 -3.35 2.70
N LEU A 79 11.47 -2.59 2.99
CA LEU A 79 11.57 -1.37 3.79
C LEU A 79 12.02 -1.65 5.22
N GLU A 80 11.50 -2.71 5.85
CA GLU A 80 11.96 -3.15 7.17
C GLU A 80 13.47 -3.52 7.16
N MET A 81 13.94 -4.16 6.09
CA MET A 81 15.37 -4.45 5.94
C MET A 81 16.22 -3.19 5.78
N ILE A 82 15.72 -2.16 5.12
CA ILE A 82 16.38 -0.85 5.05
C ILE A 82 16.41 -0.20 6.43
N GLN A 83 15.28 -0.22 7.15
CA GLN A 83 15.17 0.38 8.49
C GLN A 83 16.14 -0.25 9.49
N LEU A 84 16.44 -1.53 9.37
CA LEU A 84 17.50 -2.20 10.15
C LEU A 84 18.90 -1.54 10.01
N ARG A 85 19.16 -0.84 8.93
CA ARG A 85 20.44 -0.18 8.65
C ARG A 85 20.47 1.29 9.09
N LEU A 86 19.34 1.82 9.53
CA LEU A 86 19.21 3.22 9.94
C LEU A 86 19.46 3.35 11.45
N PRO A 87 20.36 4.26 11.89
CA PRO A 87 20.76 4.37 13.29
C PRO A 87 19.64 4.92 14.20
N TYR A 88 18.60 5.50 13.63
CA TYR A 88 17.45 6.09 14.34
C TYR A 88 16.17 5.24 14.25
N ARG A 89 16.25 4.06 13.62
CA ARG A 89 15.14 3.11 13.51
C ARG A 89 15.48 1.80 14.18
N TYR A 90 14.48 1.18 14.79
CA TYR A 90 14.57 -0.16 15.34
C TYR A 90 13.69 -1.10 14.53
N PHE A 91 14.25 -2.25 14.16
CA PHE A 91 13.47 -3.31 13.56
C PHE A 91 12.56 -3.93 14.60
N GLU A 92 11.26 -3.93 14.34
CA GLU A 92 10.28 -4.62 15.15
C GLU A 92 9.55 -5.69 14.31
N PRO A 93 9.65 -6.99 14.67
CA PRO A 93 8.89 -8.03 13.97
C PRO A 93 7.38 -7.78 13.95
N ALA A 94 6.87 -7.04 14.94
CA ALA A 94 5.48 -6.62 15.01
C ALA A 94 5.04 -5.73 13.84
N ASP A 95 5.96 -4.97 13.23
CA ASP A 95 5.67 -4.13 12.07
C ASP A 95 5.43 -4.96 10.83
N LEU A 96 6.18 -6.06 10.65
CA LEU A 96 5.90 -7.03 9.59
C LEU A 96 4.54 -7.70 9.77
N VAL A 97 4.15 -8.01 11.00
CA VAL A 97 2.81 -8.55 11.29
C VAL A 97 1.74 -7.51 10.97
N ALA A 98 1.94 -6.26 11.35
CA ALA A 98 1.03 -5.17 11.05
C ALA A 98 0.88 -4.95 9.53
N ASN A 99 1.98 -4.96 8.77
CA ASN A 99 1.98 -4.92 7.31
C ASN A 99 1.14 -6.08 6.74
N GLY A 100 1.36 -7.29 7.23
CA GLY A 100 0.63 -8.49 6.84
C GLY A 100 -0.87 -8.38 7.10
N ILE A 101 -1.28 -7.88 8.25
CA ILE A 101 -2.69 -7.64 8.59
C ILE A 101 -3.31 -6.66 7.60
N GLY A 102 -2.64 -5.55 7.30
CA GLY A 102 -3.09 -4.56 6.32
C GLY A 102 -3.28 -5.16 4.93
N VAL A 103 -2.28 -5.89 4.44
CA VAL A 103 -2.34 -6.55 3.13
C VAL A 103 -3.45 -7.60 3.07
N LEU A 104 -3.58 -8.45 4.08
CA LEU A 104 -4.61 -9.49 4.10
C LEU A 104 -6.03 -8.92 4.17
N ALA A 105 -6.24 -7.89 4.97
CA ALA A 105 -7.52 -7.17 5.01
C ALA A 105 -7.84 -6.53 3.64
N GLY A 106 -6.86 -5.88 3.03
CA GLY A 106 -6.99 -5.28 1.70
C GLY A 106 -7.24 -6.34 0.62
N LEU A 107 -6.54 -7.47 0.67
CA LEU A 107 -6.72 -8.59 -0.25
C LEU A 107 -8.14 -9.18 -0.14
N GLY A 108 -8.62 -9.44 1.08
CA GLY A 108 -9.97 -9.94 1.31
C GLY A 108 -11.03 -9.02 0.73
N LEU A 109 -10.93 -7.71 1.01
CA LEU A 109 -11.84 -6.71 0.47
C LEU A 109 -11.74 -6.61 -1.07
N SER A 110 -10.53 -6.71 -1.61
CA SER A 110 -10.29 -6.67 -3.05
C SER A 110 -10.89 -7.87 -3.78
N LEU A 111 -10.72 -9.07 -3.23
CA LEU A 111 -11.29 -10.29 -3.79
C LEU A 111 -12.82 -10.28 -3.75
N TRP A 112 -13.40 -9.66 -2.74
CA TRP A 112 -14.84 -9.58 -2.59
C TRP A 112 -15.46 -8.47 -3.46
N LEU A 113 -14.93 -7.25 -3.41
CA LEU A 113 -15.61 -6.07 -3.94
C LEU A 113 -14.76 -5.16 -4.83
N LEU A 114 -13.48 -4.97 -4.55
CA LEU A 114 -12.70 -3.85 -5.09
C LEU A 114 -11.78 -4.19 -6.26
N ALA A 115 -11.62 -5.47 -6.67
CA ALA A 115 -10.78 -5.80 -7.81
C ALA A 115 -11.21 -5.01 -9.06
N GLY A 116 -10.26 -4.23 -9.64
CA GLY A 116 -10.52 -3.42 -10.84
C GLY A 116 -11.40 -2.18 -10.62
N TRP A 117 -11.42 -1.62 -9.41
CA TRP A 117 -12.26 -0.46 -9.10
C TRP A 117 -11.94 0.79 -9.96
N CYS A 118 -10.69 0.97 -10.40
CA CYS A 118 -10.31 2.07 -11.30
C CYS A 118 -11.12 2.07 -12.60
N GLN A 119 -11.34 0.89 -13.20
CA GLN A 119 -12.15 0.76 -14.42
C GLN A 119 -13.62 1.13 -14.16
N ARG A 120 -14.15 0.80 -12.99
CA ARG A 120 -15.52 1.17 -12.61
C ARG A 120 -15.69 2.67 -12.45
N ILE A 121 -14.67 3.37 -11.89
CA ILE A 121 -14.70 4.84 -11.78
C ILE A 121 -14.65 5.47 -13.18
N GLU A 122 -13.73 5.03 -14.04
CA GLU A 122 -13.66 5.57 -15.42
C GLU A 122 -14.95 5.33 -16.21
N GLY A 123 -15.60 4.17 -16.00
CA GLY A 123 -16.90 3.86 -16.61
C GLY A 123 -18.01 4.82 -16.17
N ARG A 124 -18.05 5.17 -14.88
CA ARG A 124 -19.04 6.14 -14.34
C ARG A 124 -18.80 7.56 -14.87
N LEU A 125 -17.56 8.00 -14.97
CA LEU A 125 -17.21 9.32 -15.50
C LEU A 125 -17.61 9.48 -16.99
N ARG A 126 -17.70 8.37 -17.72
CA ARG A 126 -18.20 8.37 -19.11
C ARG A 126 -19.70 8.65 -19.23
N TYR A 127 -20.48 8.28 -18.22
CA TYR A 127 -21.95 8.44 -18.24
C TYR A 127 -22.40 9.87 -17.90
N HIS A 128 -21.50 10.68 -17.30
CA HIS A 128 -21.79 12.05 -16.88
C HIS A 128 -21.08 13.12 -17.74
N ALA A 129 -20.33 12.71 -18.75
CA ALA A 129 -19.68 13.58 -19.73
C ALA A 129 -20.34 13.43 -21.10
#